data_46d55332e08b3e58993853b17c839ca4
#
_entry.id   46d55332e08b3e58993853b17c839ca4
#
_cell.length_a   1.000
_cell.length_b   1.000
_cell.length_c   1.000
_cell.angle_alpha   90.00
_cell.angle_beta   90.00
_cell.angle_gamma   90.00
#
_symmetry.space_group_name_H-M   'P 1'
#
loop_
_entity.id
_entity.type
_entity.pdbx_description
1 polymer ?
#
loop_
_entity_poly.entity_id
_entity_poly.type
_entity_poly.pdbx_seq_one_letter_code
_entity_poly.pdbx_strand_id
1 'polypeptide(L)'
;VPSDLMSNGVYGMQTAAMKFYGKPLAELDLAQTALIAGLPNAPSAFDPFAHPDNAKSRRDVVLGAMLENEKITQAEYDAAVAEDIQEGLQKNPRENQEWKYFDNYFNEVIAEVKEKTGKDVYTDGLDIYTNVDIDAQKRLYDIVNSDDYVNYPDDKMQVAATLVDVNTGKVTAQIGARNVDDVLANNLAVNVARDFGSTVKPITDYGPAFQF
;
A
#
# COMPACT_ATOMS: atom_id res chain seq x y z
N VAL A 1 -17.41 -4.45 -3.51
CA VAL A 1 -17.05 -4.00 -4.85
C VAL A 1 -15.53 -3.82 -4.89
N PRO A 2 -14.80 -4.35 -5.92
CA PRO A 2 -13.33 -4.36 -5.92
C PRO A 2 -12.66 -2.98 -5.87
N SER A 3 -13.35 -1.93 -6.32
CA SER A 3 -12.81 -0.57 -6.45
C SER A 3 -13.08 0.34 -5.26
N ASP A 4 -13.80 -0.14 -4.24
CA ASP A 4 -14.16 0.72 -3.13
C ASP A 4 -13.00 0.92 -2.17
N LEU A 5 -12.70 2.20 -1.87
CA LEU A 5 -11.74 2.57 -0.84
C LEU A 5 -12.29 2.18 0.54
N MET A 6 -11.53 1.42 1.30
CA MET A 6 -11.95 0.94 2.62
C MET A 6 -11.45 1.81 3.77
N SER A 7 -10.21 2.12 3.84
CA SER A 7 -9.53 3.03 4.78
C SER A 7 -8.02 2.83 4.62
N ASN A 8 -7.20 3.78 5.07
CA ASN A 8 -5.74 3.66 5.03
C ASN A 8 -5.17 3.23 3.65
N GLY A 9 -5.78 3.71 2.55
CA GLY A 9 -5.35 3.38 1.18
C GLY A 9 -5.64 1.95 0.73
N VAL A 10 -6.56 1.23 1.41
CA VAL A 10 -6.97 -0.13 1.06
C VAL A 10 -8.14 -0.12 0.09
N TYR A 11 -8.02 -0.88 -0.98
CA TYR A 11 -9.09 -1.06 -1.97
C TYR A 11 -9.57 -2.51 -1.99
N GLY A 12 -10.89 -2.68 -1.98
CA GLY A 12 -11.55 -3.98 -2.03
C GLY A 12 -11.68 -4.69 -0.68
N MET A 13 -12.79 -5.42 -0.52
CA MET A 13 -13.16 -6.09 0.73
C MET A 13 -12.18 -7.19 1.14
N GLN A 14 -11.67 -7.98 0.18
CA GLN A 14 -10.72 -9.05 0.46
C GLN A 14 -9.41 -8.49 1.02
N THR A 15 -8.91 -7.42 0.41
CA THR A 15 -7.69 -6.74 0.86
C THR A 15 -7.90 -6.11 2.23
N ALA A 16 -9.08 -5.52 2.48
CA ALA A 16 -9.42 -4.97 3.78
C ALA A 16 -9.48 -6.05 4.86
N ALA A 17 -10.09 -7.21 4.60
CA ALA A 17 -10.13 -8.34 5.51
C ALA A 17 -8.72 -8.82 5.90
N MET A 18 -7.85 -8.99 4.92
CA MET A 18 -6.44 -9.35 5.16
C MET A 18 -5.69 -8.28 5.95
N LYS A 19 -5.94 -7.00 5.65
CA LYS A 19 -5.23 -5.89 6.29
C LYS A 19 -5.70 -5.64 7.71
N PHE A 20 -7.01 -5.63 7.95
CA PHE A 20 -7.56 -5.33 9.27
C PHE A 20 -7.55 -6.53 10.21
N TYR A 21 -7.74 -7.75 9.69
CA TYR A 21 -7.90 -8.95 10.51
C TYR A 21 -6.88 -10.05 10.22
N GLY A 22 -6.07 -9.95 9.17
CA GLY A 22 -5.11 -10.98 8.77
C GLY A 22 -5.78 -12.28 8.31
N LYS A 23 -7.07 -12.23 7.93
CA LYS A 23 -7.88 -13.36 7.52
C LYS A 23 -8.50 -13.14 6.16
N PRO A 24 -8.72 -14.20 5.36
CA PRO A 24 -9.55 -14.11 4.17
C PRO A 24 -10.97 -13.64 4.51
N LEU A 25 -11.63 -12.93 3.59
CA LEU A 25 -12.98 -12.41 3.77
C LEU A 25 -14.00 -13.50 4.21
N ALA A 26 -13.84 -14.71 3.69
CA ALA A 26 -14.70 -15.85 4.02
C ALA A 26 -14.54 -16.39 5.46
N GLU A 27 -13.48 -16.00 6.17
CA GLU A 27 -13.18 -16.41 7.54
C GLU A 27 -13.53 -15.34 8.58
N LEU A 28 -14.03 -14.20 8.14
CA LEU A 28 -14.50 -13.16 9.04
C LEU A 28 -15.81 -13.56 9.69
N ASP A 29 -15.98 -13.21 10.96
CA ASP A 29 -17.25 -13.30 11.64
C ASP A 29 -18.25 -12.22 11.17
N LEU A 30 -19.44 -12.22 11.74
CA LEU A 30 -20.52 -11.32 11.35
C LEU A 30 -20.18 -9.86 11.67
N ALA A 31 -19.62 -9.57 12.83
CA ALA A 31 -19.27 -8.22 13.25
C ALA A 31 -18.14 -7.64 12.39
N GLN A 32 -17.10 -8.41 12.11
CA GLN A 32 -15.98 -8.06 11.24
C GLN A 32 -16.45 -7.82 9.79
N THR A 33 -17.31 -8.70 9.28
CA THR A 33 -17.89 -8.55 7.93
C THR A 33 -18.72 -7.27 7.83
N ALA A 34 -19.54 -6.96 8.83
CA ALA A 34 -20.37 -5.74 8.86
C ALA A 34 -19.51 -4.48 8.94
N LEU A 35 -18.41 -4.50 9.70
CA LEU A 35 -17.46 -3.38 9.72
C LEU A 35 -16.86 -3.15 8.32
N ILE A 36 -16.28 -4.17 7.69
CA ILE A 36 -15.69 -4.04 6.35
C ILE A 36 -16.71 -3.53 5.34
N ALA A 37 -17.96 -4.02 5.38
CA ALA A 37 -19.03 -3.54 4.51
C ALA A 37 -19.43 -2.08 4.77
N GLY A 38 -19.22 -1.59 5.98
CA GLY A 38 -19.53 -0.22 6.38
C GLY A 38 -18.49 0.83 5.95
N LEU A 39 -17.23 0.45 5.77
CA LEU A 39 -16.12 1.37 5.51
C LEU A 39 -16.25 2.22 4.25
N PRO A 40 -16.73 1.71 3.09
CA PRO A 40 -16.77 2.49 1.85
C PRO A 40 -17.59 3.78 1.93
N ASN A 41 -18.51 3.86 2.86
CA ASN A 41 -19.38 5.04 3.00
C ASN A 41 -18.62 6.32 3.41
N ALA A 42 -17.65 6.19 4.32
CA ALA A 42 -16.74 7.27 4.71
C ALA A 42 -15.45 6.67 5.32
N PRO A 43 -14.51 6.19 4.50
CA PRO A 43 -13.41 5.35 4.95
C PRO A 43 -12.54 5.93 6.06
N SER A 44 -12.21 7.22 5.97
CA SER A 44 -11.39 7.89 7.01
C SER A 44 -12.18 8.16 8.30
N ALA A 45 -13.48 8.45 8.20
CA ALA A 45 -14.32 8.73 9.37
C ALA A 45 -14.68 7.46 10.16
N PHE A 46 -14.68 6.30 9.49
CA PHE A 46 -15.01 5.00 10.08
C PHE A 46 -13.79 4.09 10.26
N ASP A 47 -12.59 4.66 10.22
CA ASP A 47 -11.36 3.94 10.51
C ASP A 47 -11.39 3.39 11.96
N PRO A 48 -11.35 2.07 12.18
CA PRO A 48 -11.49 1.50 13.52
C PRO A 48 -10.29 1.76 14.44
N PHE A 49 -9.14 2.17 13.87
CA PHE A 49 -7.95 2.54 14.65
C PHE A 49 -8.00 4.01 15.07
N ALA A 50 -8.40 4.90 14.16
CA ALA A 50 -8.43 6.33 14.41
C ALA A 50 -9.74 6.78 15.11
N HIS A 51 -10.85 6.15 14.77
CA HIS A 51 -12.20 6.55 15.21
C HIS A 51 -13.07 5.34 15.60
N PRO A 52 -12.69 4.57 16.65
CA PRO A 52 -13.37 3.32 17.02
C PRO A 52 -14.87 3.50 17.30
N ASP A 53 -15.27 4.60 17.91
CA ASP A 53 -16.69 4.86 18.21
C ASP A 53 -17.53 5.07 16.94
N ASN A 54 -16.97 5.77 15.96
CA ASN A 54 -17.62 5.97 14.67
C ASN A 54 -17.70 4.66 13.89
N ALA A 55 -16.61 3.88 13.90
CA ALA A 55 -16.54 2.57 13.28
C ALA A 55 -17.58 1.61 13.88
N LYS A 56 -17.72 1.60 15.22
CA LYS A 56 -18.74 0.83 15.93
C LYS A 56 -20.15 1.25 15.51
N SER A 57 -20.44 2.55 15.53
CA SER A 57 -21.74 3.07 15.14
C SER A 57 -22.08 2.68 13.70
N ARG A 58 -21.13 2.74 12.79
CA ARG A 58 -21.32 2.36 11.38
C ARG A 58 -21.54 0.86 11.21
N ARG A 59 -20.78 0.02 11.90
CA ARG A 59 -20.98 -1.44 11.94
C ARG A 59 -22.40 -1.77 12.39
N ASP A 60 -22.85 -1.16 13.49
CA ASP A 60 -24.15 -1.43 14.08
C ASP A 60 -25.31 -1.01 13.14
N VAL A 61 -25.14 0.05 12.33
CA VAL A 61 -26.06 0.41 11.25
C VAL A 61 -26.14 -0.65 10.17
N VAL A 62 -25.00 -1.23 9.76
CA VAL A 62 -24.98 -2.32 8.78
C VAL A 62 -25.67 -3.56 9.33
N LEU A 63 -25.37 -3.94 10.58
CA LEU A 63 -26.02 -5.07 11.25
C LEU A 63 -27.53 -4.86 11.36
N GLY A 64 -27.99 -3.65 11.71
CA GLY A 64 -29.41 -3.28 11.75
C GLY A 64 -30.09 -3.45 10.40
N ALA A 65 -29.45 -3.01 9.32
CA ALA A 65 -29.98 -3.21 7.97
C ALA A 65 -30.03 -4.71 7.57
N MET A 66 -29.06 -5.51 8.01
CA MET A 66 -29.07 -6.97 7.79
C MET A 66 -30.25 -7.63 8.52
N LEU A 67 -30.51 -7.23 9.76
CA LEU A 67 -31.65 -7.71 10.54
C LEU A 67 -33.00 -7.31 9.90
N GLU A 68 -33.17 -6.03 9.54
CA GLU A 68 -34.38 -5.53 8.87
C GLU A 68 -34.67 -6.24 7.55
N ASN A 69 -33.62 -6.67 6.82
CA ASN A 69 -33.76 -7.43 5.57
C ASN A 69 -33.74 -8.96 5.80
N GLU A 70 -33.94 -9.42 7.02
CA GLU A 70 -34.03 -10.85 7.37
C GLU A 70 -32.79 -11.67 6.92
N LYS A 71 -31.61 -11.06 6.86
CA LYS A 71 -30.35 -11.72 6.52
C LYS A 71 -29.68 -12.36 7.72
N ILE A 72 -30.01 -11.86 8.91
CA ILE A 72 -29.57 -12.39 10.21
C ILE A 72 -30.73 -12.44 11.19
N THR A 73 -30.63 -13.27 12.20
CA THR A 73 -31.59 -13.36 13.30
C THR A 73 -31.32 -12.29 14.35
N GLN A 74 -32.31 -12.04 15.23
CA GLN A 74 -32.14 -11.15 16.38
C GLN A 74 -30.98 -11.59 17.28
N ALA A 75 -30.83 -12.89 17.51
CA ALA A 75 -29.76 -13.43 18.36
C ALA A 75 -28.36 -13.19 17.75
N GLU A 76 -28.21 -13.32 16.43
CA GLU A 76 -26.96 -13.02 15.73
C GLU A 76 -26.65 -11.52 15.75
N TYR A 77 -27.67 -10.67 15.59
CA TYR A 77 -27.53 -9.22 15.72
C TYR A 77 -27.03 -8.84 17.12
N ASP A 78 -27.71 -9.33 18.17
CA ASP A 78 -27.37 -9.01 19.56
C ASP A 78 -25.94 -9.45 19.90
N ALA A 79 -25.52 -10.63 19.43
CA ALA A 79 -24.18 -11.13 19.61
C ALA A 79 -23.13 -10.24 18.91
N ALA A 80 -23.35 -9.91 17.63
CA ALA A 80 -22.42 -9.12 16.83
C ALA A 80 -22.29 -7.66 17.32
N VAL A 81 -23.37 -7.06 17.80
CA VAL A 81 -23.33 -5.69 18.39
C VAL A 81 -22.58 -5.66 19.71
N ALA A 82 -22.61 -6.78 20.49
CA ALA A 82 -21.93 -6.89 21.77
C ALA A 82 -20.39 -7.05 21.62
N GLU A 83 -19.91 -7.45 20.45
CA GLU A 83 -18.48 -7.60 20.19
C GLU A 83 -17.73 -6.28 20.22
N ASP A 84 -16.51 -6.31 20.80
CA ASP A 84 -15.63 -5.15 20.76
C ASP A 84 -15.23 -4.82 19.31
N ILE A 85 -15.31 -3.55 18.94
CA ILE A 85 -14.98 -3.09 17.58
C ILE A 85 -13.50 -3.35 17.23
N GLN A 86 -12.64 -3.45 18.21
CA GLN A 86 -11.21 -3.68 18.05
C GLN A 86 -10.83 -5.16 18.17
N GLU A 87 -11.80 -6.05 18.46
CA GLU A 87 -11.52 -7.46 18.60
C GLU A 87 -11.05 -8.08 17.31
N GLY A 88 -9.90 -8.75 17.36
CA GLY A 88 -9.26 -9.39 16.22
C GLY A 88 -8.59 -8.43 15.24
N LEU A 89 -8.70 -7.10 15.43
CA LEU A 89 -7.94 -6.16 14.61
C LEU A 89 -6.44 -6.37 14.79
N GLN A 90 -5.72 -6.37 13.69
CA GLN A 90 -4.25 -6.42 13.69
C GLN A 90 -3.71 -5.14 14.30
N LYS A 91 -2.88 -5.27 15.33
CA LYS A 91 -2.19 -4.11 15.93
C LYS A 91 -1.26 -3.52 14.89
N ASN A 92 -1.65 -2.39 14.35
CA ASN A 92 -0.91 -1.67 13.34
C ASN A 92 -0.77 -2.42 11.99
N PRO A 93 -1.76 -2.34 11.10
CA PRO A 93 -1.67 -2.90 9.75
C PRO A 93 -0.46 -2.36 8.95
N ARG A 94 0.16 -1.27 9.41
CA ARG A 94 1.35 -0.68 8.80
C ARG A 94 2.65 -1.36 9.24
N GLU A 95 2.73 -1.95 10.44
CA GLU A 95 3.96 -2.58 10.94
C GLU A 95 4.29 -3.93 10.28
N ASN A 96 3.28 -4.66 9.79
CA ASN A 96 3.48 -5.99 9.22
C ASN A 96 3.44 -6.00 7.68
N GLN A 97 3.62 -4.84 7.04
CA GLN A 97 3.47 -4.73 5.59
C GLN A 97 4.81 -4.80 4.88
N GLU A 98 5.05 -5.92 4.24
CA GLU A 98 6.06 -6.03 3.20
C GLU A 98 5.89 -4.99 2.08
N TRP A 99 4.70 -4.40 1.94
CA TRP A 99 4.37 -3.30 1.02
C TRP A 99 5.28 -2.09 1.15
N LYS A 100 5.70 -1.73 2.36
CA LYS A 100 6.62 -0.60 2.59
C LYS A 100 7.92 -0.72 1.79
N TYR A 101 8.37 -1.96 1.57
CA TYR A 101 9.57 -2.22 0.77
C TYR A 101 9.36 -1.92 -0.70
N PHE A 102 8.13 -2.06 -1.20
CA PHE A 102 7.82 -2.05 -2.63
C PHE A 102 7.05 -0.83 -3.10
N ASP A 103 6.66 0.06 -2.21
CA ASP A 103 5.73 1.17 -2.49
C ASP A 103 6.14 1.99 -3.72
N ASN A 104 7.36 2.50 -3.75
CA ASN A 104 7.85 3.29 -4.87
C ASN A 104 7.97 2.49 -6.17
N TYR A 105 8.36 1.22 -6.08
CA TYR A 105 8.42 0.35 -7.26
C TYR A 105 7.03 0.11 -7.85
N PHE A 106 6.05 -0.17 -7.01
CA PHE A 106 4.68 -0.40 -7.45
C PHE A 106 4.00 0.85 -7.99
N ASN A 107 4.34 2.03 -7.47
CA ASN A 107 3.87 3.30 -8.05
C ASN A 107 4.24 3.41 -9.52
N GLU A 108 5.48 3.11 -9.87
CA GLU A 108 5.94 3.14 -11.25
C GLU A 108 5.28 2.05 -12.10
N VAL A 109 5.08 0.86 -11.54
CA VAL A 109 4.34 -0.22 -12.23
C VAL A 109 2.91 0.21 -12.55
N ILE A 110 2.21 0.83 -11.59
CA ILE A 110 0.85 1.34 -11.77
C ILE A 110 0.81 2.40 -12.88
N ALA A 111 1.74 3.35 -12.83
CA ALA A 111 1.86 4.42 -13.83
C ALA A 111 2.14 3.85 -15.23
N GLU A 112 3.08 2.90 -15.35
CA GLU A 112 3.46 2.26 -16.61
C GLU A 112 2.31 1.43 -17.19
N VAL A 113 1.58 0.67 -16.36
CA VAL A 113 0.40 -0.08 -16.80
C VAL A 113 -0.64 0.87 -17.36
N LYS A 114 -0.93 1.97 -16.66
CA LYS A 114 -1.90 2.97 -17.11
C LYS A 114 -1.48 3.61 -18.43
N GLU A 115 -0.22 4.00 -18.54
CA GLU A 115 0.32 4.63 -19.75
C GLU A 115 0.27 3.68 -20.96
N LYS A 116 0.73 2.43 -20.78
CA LYS A 116 0.85 1.48 -21.90
C LYS A 116 -0.46 0.84 -22.31
N THR A 117 -1.39 0.63 -21.38
CA THR A 117 -2.61 -0.14 -21.65
C THR A 117 -3.88 0.67 -21.54
N GLY A 118 -3.86 1.84 -20.93
CA GLY A 118 -5.04 2.63 -20.59
C GLY A 118 -5.89 2.04 -19.47
N LYS A 119 -5.51 0.86 -18.93
CA LYS A 119 -6.25 0.13 -17.90
C LYS A 119 -5.91 0.62 -16.50
N ASP A 120 -6.82 0.35 -15.58
CA ASP A 120 -6.67 0.65 -14.16
C ASP A 120 -6.36 -0.64 -13.39
N VAL A 121 -5.23 -0.64 -12.67
CA VAL A 121 -4.76 -1.83 -11.92
C VAL A 121 -5.70 -2.23 -10.78
N TYR A 122 -6.54 -1.32 -10.29
CA TYR A 122 -7.45 -1.56 -9.19
C TYR A 122 -8.82 -2.11 -9.63
N THR A 123 -9.21 -1.85 -10.89
CA THR A 123 -10.56 -2.15 -11.37
C THR A 123 -10.63 -3.16 -12.51
N ASP A 124 -9.55 -3.33 -13.28
CA ASP A 124 -9.59 -4.11 -14.53
C ASP A 124 -9.15 -5.58 -14.38
N GLY A 125 -8.87 -6.03 -13.14
CA GLY A 125 -8.58 -7.44 -12.85
C GLY A 125 -7.35 -7.96 -13.61
N LEU A 126 -6.23 -7.27 -13.50
CA LEU A 126 -5.01 -7.55 -14.24
C LEU A 126 -4.06 -8.47 -13.46
N ASP A 127 -3.43 -9.41 -14.16
CA ASP A 127 -2.22 -10.09 -13.71
C ASP A 127 -1.00 -9.32 -14.21
N ILE A 128 -0.19 -8.76 -13.30
CA ILE A 128 0.93 -7.90 -13.63
C ILE A 128 2.24 -8.58 -13.25
N TYR A 129 3.06 -8.90 -14.24
CA TYR A 129 4.38 -9.51 -14.06
C TYR A 129 5.45 -8.42 -14.09
N THR A 130 6.21 -8.31 -13.01
CA THR A 130 7.26 -7.31 -12.86
C THR A 130 8.66 -7.94 -12.89
N ASN A 131 9.68 -7.09 -12.98
CA ASN A 131 11.08 -7.50 -12.92
C ASN A 131 11.70 -7.25 -11.54
N VAL A 132 10.90 -7.00 -10.51
CA VAL A 132 11.40 -6.76 -9.17
C VAL A 132 12.18 -7.96 -8.64
N ASP A 133 13.38 -7.72 -8.15
CA ASP A 133 14.13 -8.65 -7.31
C ASP A 133 13.76 -8.34 -5.86
N ILE A 134 13.04 -9.27 -5.24
CA ILE A 134 12.47 -9.09 -3.89
C ILE A 134 13.58 -8.85 -2.85
N ASP A 135 14.66 -9.62 -2.93
CA ASP A 135 15.76 -9.52 -1.97
C ASP A 135 16.55 -8.23 -2.16
N ALA A 136 16.82 -7.85 -3.41
CA ALA A 136 17.47 -6.60 -3.74
C ALA A 136 16.61 -5.38 -3.30
N GLN A 137 15.30 -5.44 -3.51
CA GLN A 137 14.37 -4.39 -3.11
C GLN A 137 14.34 -4.21 -1.59
N LYS A 138 14.19 -5.31 -0.83
CA LYS A 138 14.20 -5.28 0.64
C LYS A 138 15.53 -4.74 1.16
N ARG A 139 16.64 -5.23 0.62
CA ARG A 139 17.96 -4.76 1.01
C ARG A 139 18.19 -3.28 0.70
N LEU A 140 17.76 -2.82 -0.46
CA LEU A 140 17.83 -1.39 -0.82
C LEU A 140 17.04 -0.53 0.17
N TYR A 141 15.85 -0.97 0.53
CA TYR A 141 15.02 -0.29 1.55
C TYR A 141 15.76 -0.22 2.89
N ASP A 142 16.29 -1.33 3.38
CA ASP A 142 16.98 -1.40 4.66
C ASP A 142 18.24 -0.51 4.67
N ILE A 143 19.01 -0.48 3.57
CA ILE A 143 20.18 0.40 3.44
C ILE A 143 19.79 1.88 3.56
N VAL A 144 18.66 2.26 2.96
CA VAL A 144 18.23 3.66 2.91
C VAL A 144 17.51 4.09 4.20
N ASN A 145 16.77 3.19 4.86
CA ASN A 145 15.93 3.53 6.01
C ASN A 145 16.52 3.09 7.38
N SER A 146 17.78 2.64 7.43
CA SER A 146 18.48 2.37 8.68
C SER A 146 19.82 3.10 8.72
N ASP A 147 20.35 3.27 9.91
CA ASP A 147 21.69 3.84 10.13
C ASP A 147 22.78 2.76 10.17
N ASP A 148 22.43 1.50 9.87
CA ASP A 148 23.37 0.37 9.91
C ASP A 148 24.42 0.41 8.78
N TYR A 149 24.07 1.02 7.66
CA TYR A 149 24.88 1.05 6.44
C TYR A 149 25.41 2.44 6.10
N VAL A 150 24.59 3.46 6.32
CA VAL A 150 24.90 4.86 6.00
C VAL A 150 24.55 5.74 7.18
N ASN A 151 25.52 6.48 7.67
CA ASN A 151 25.29 7.47 8.73
C ASN A 151 24.80 8.77 8.09
N TYR A 152 23.50 9.02 8.16
CA TYR A 152 22.88 10.23 7.61
C TYR A 152 23.06 11.42 8.58
N PRO A 153 23.30 12.64 8.05
CA PRO A 153 23.52 13.81 8.88
C PRO A 153 22.29 14.24 9.69
N ASP A 154 21.09 13.99 9.15
CA ASP A 154 19.80 14.24 9.81
C ASP A 154 18.65 13.46 9.14
N ASP A 155 17.46 13.53 9.75
CA ASP A 155 16.25 12.88 9.22
C ASP A 155 15.62 13.58 8.01
N LYS A 156 16.08 14.79 7.67
CA LYS A 156 15.57 15.56 6.52
C LYS A 156 16.26 15.17 5.22
N MET A 157 17.45 14.58 5.31
CA MET A 157 18.17 14.12 4.14
C MET A 157 17.37 13.01 3.44
N GLN A 158 17.04 13.24 2.18
CA GLN A 158 16.35 12.30 1.33
C GLN A 158 17.30 11.54 0.41
N VAL A 159 16.99 10.28 0.16
CA VAL A 159 17.74 9.40 -0.74
C VAL A 159 16.76 8.72 -1.67
N ALA A 160 17.11 8.69 -2.95
CA ALA A 160 16.41 7.91 -3.95
C ALA A 160 17.42 7.13 -4.79
N ALA A 161 17.08 5.92 -5.19
CA ALA A 161 17.95 5.06 -5.97
C ALA A 161 17.14 4.10 -6.86
N THR A 162 17.72 3.78 -8.02
CA THR A 162 17.17 2.78 -8.94
C THR A 162 18.26 1.78 -9.28
N LEU A 163 17.97 0.50 -9.13
CA LEU A 163 18.83 -0.61 -9.52
C LEU A 163 18.39 -1.16 -10.87
N VAL A 164 19.34 -1.28 -11.80
CA VAL A 164 19.08 -1.78 -13.14
C VAL A 164 19.99 -2.97 -13.41
N ASP A 165 19.43 -4.06 -13.91
CA ASP A 165 20.20 -5.20 -14.39
C ASP A 165 20.97 -4.80 -15.65
N VAL A 166 22.29 -4.90 -15.60
CA VAL A 166 23.19 -4.45 -16.68
C VAL A 166 23.05 -5.27 -17.97
N ASN A 167 22.54 -6.50 -17.88
CA ASN A 167 22.40 -7.38 -19.04
C ASN A 167 21.07 -7.17 -19.77
N THR A 168 20.03 -6.81 -19.02
CA THR A 168 18.67 -6.74 -19.55
C THR A 168 18.13 -5.31 -19.63
N GLY A 169 18.75 -4.34 -18.93
CA GLY A 169 18.26 -2.98 -18.80
C GLY A 169 16.99 -2.84 -17.94
N LYS A 170 16.58 -3.90 -17.23
CA LYS A 170 15.36 -3.93 -16.45
C LYS A 170 15.58 -3.37 -15.05
N VAL A 171 14.62 -2.59 -14.54
CA VAL A 171 14.64 -2.11 -13.16
C VAL A 171 14.29 -3.26 -12.23
N THR A 172 15.20 -3.58 -11.32
CA THR A 172 15.08 -4.70 -10.37
C THR A 172 14.74 -4.25 -8.95
N ALA A 173 15.11 -3.01 -8.60
CA ALA A 173 14.72 -2.40 -7.33
C ALA A 173 14.67 -0.88 -7.47
N GLN A 174 13.81 -0.24 -6.68
CA GLN A 174 13.73 1.22 -6.65
C GLN A 174 13.23 1.71 -5.29
N ILE A 175 13.86 2.78 -4.79
CA ILE A 175 13.40 3.55 -3.65
C ILE A 175 13.36 5.02 -4.02
N GLY A 176 12.27 5.69 -3.66
CA GLY A 176 12.01 7.07 -4.03
C GLY A 176 12.21 8.08 -2.92
N ALA A 177 12.29 7.63 -1.67
CA ALA A 177 12.47 8.51 -0.53
C ALA A 177 12.93 7.74 0.72
N ARG A 178 13.46 8.45 1.72
CA ARG A 178 13.86 7.92 3.04
C ARG A 178 12.85 8.36 4.10
N ASN A 179 12.55 7.47 5.06
CA ASN A 179 11.69 7.73 6.22
C ASN A 179 10.32 8.32 5.84
N VAL A 180 9.64 7.71 4.87
CA VAL A 180 8.32 8.12 4.42
C VAL A 180 7.29 7.09 4.88
N ASP A 181 6.31 7.54 5.65
CA ASP A 181 5.21 6.72 6.17
C ASP A 181 3.97 6.71 5.26
N ASP A 182 3.93 7.59 4.25
CA ASP A 182 2.79 7.70 3.33
C ASP A 182 2.83 6.62 2.25
N VAL A 183 1.68 6.00 2.01
CA VAL A 183 1.47 5.08 0.88
C VAL A 183 1.40 5.91 -0.40
N LEU A 184 2.07 5.44 -1.47
CA LEU A 184 2.18 6.13 -2.75
C LEU A 184 2.89 7.50 -2.62
N ALA A 185 3.90 7.57 -1.77
CA ALA A 185 4.71 8.76 -1.59
C ALA A 185 5.40 9.19 -2.90
N ASN A 186 5.72 10.48 -2.98
CA ASN A 186 6.42 11.03 -4.15
C ASN A 186 7.75 10.31 -4.39
N ASN A 187 7.89 9.70 -5.56
CA ASN A 187 9.09 8.98 -5.95
C ASN A 187 10.16 9.95 -6.48
N LEU A 188 11.10 10.32 -5.61
CA LEU A 188 12.19 11.22 -5.95
C LEU A 188 13.21 10.62 -6.96
N ALA A 189 13.15 9.31 -7.22
CA ALA A 189 13.98 8.69 -8.25
C ALA A 189 13.54 9.07 -9.67
N VAL A 190 12.28 9.47 -9.85
CA VAL A 190 11.65 9.77 -11.16
C VAL A 190 11.07 11.17 -11.24
N ASN A 191 10.48 11.68 -10.14
CA ASN A 191 9.67 12.91 -10.14
C ASN A 191 10.43 14.16 -9.66
N VAL A 192 11.75 14.20 -9.78
CA VAL A 192 12.56 15.31 -9.35
C VAL A 192 13.33 15.92 -10.51
N ALA A 193 13.13 17.22 -10.72
CA ALA A 193 13.99 18.02 -11.58
C ALA A 193 15.08 18.68 -10.70
N ARG A 194 16.29 18.16 -10.75
CA ARG A 194 17.47 18.73 -10.07
C ARG A 194 18.63 18.87 -11.04
N ASP A 195 19.54 19.77 -10.71
CA ASP A 195 20.82 19.87 -11.41
C ASP A 195 21.67 18.63 -11.12
N PHE A 196 22.01 17.87 -12.13
CA PHE A 196 22.74 16.60 -12.05
C PHE A 196 24.26 16.78 -12.03
N GLY A 197 24.77 17.96 -12.36
CA GLY A 197 26.21 18.24 -12.36
C GLY A 197 27.02 17.17 -13.09
N SER A 198 28.10 16.72 -12.47
CA SER A 198 29.01 15.73 -13.07
C SER A 198 28.44 14.32 -13.25
N THR A 199 27.26 14.01 -12.71
CA THR A 199 26.63 12.70 -12.90
C THR A 199 26.12 12.46 -14.31
N VAL A 200 26.06 13.51 -15.14
CA VAL A 200 25.73 13.43 -16.57
C VAL A 200 26.86 12.87 -17.43
N LYS A 201 28.12 12.90 -16.96
CA LYS A 201 29.30 12.52 -17.73
C LYS A 201 29.25 11.13 -18.39
N PRO A 202 28.67 10.08 -17.77
CA PRO A 202 28.50 8.81 -18.46
C PRO A 202 27.77 8.93 -19.79
N ILE A 203 26.81 9.85 -19.90
CA ILE A 203 26.02 10.07 -21.12
C ILE A 203 26.72 11.05 -22.07
N THR A 204 27.21 12.19 -21.54
CA THR A 204 27.72 13.28 -22.38
C THR A 204 29.19 13.09 -22.80
N ASP A 205 29.99 12.48 -21.94
CA ASP A 205 31.44 12.39 -22.15
C ASP A 205 31.88 10.96 -22.49
N TYR A 206 31.51 9.98 -21.63
CA TYR A 206 32.03 8.62 -21.79
C TYR A 206 31.31 7.82 -22.89
N GLY A 207 29.97 7.96 -22.99
CA GLY A 207 29.21 7.30 -24.05
C GLY A 207 29.73 7.65 -25.45
N PRO A 208 29.83 8.93 -25.82
CA PRO A 208 30.43 9.33 -27.09
C PRO A 208 31.88 8.91 -27.25
N ALA A 209 32.72 8.97 -26.19
CA ALA A 209 34.12 8.58 -26.27
C ALA A 209 34.33 7.08 -26.51
N PHE A 210 33.40 6.23 -26.15
CA PHE A 210 33.42 4.80 -26.44
C PHE A 210 32.80 4.45 -27.80
N GLN A 211 32.01 5.33 -28.37
CA GLN A 211 31.33 5.10 -29.64
C GLN A 211 32.18 5.50 -30.83
N PHE A 212 33.13 6.45 -30.66
CA PHE A 212 33.99 7.03 -31.66
C PHE A 212 35.48 6.85 -31.28
#